data_fa80a7ee7f0755d0fd6b78a77f63ba19
#
_entry.id   fa80a7ee7f0755d0fd6b78a77f63ba19
#
_cell.length_a   1.000
_cell.length_b   1.000
_cell.length_c   1.000
_cell.angle_alpha   90.00
_cell.angle_beta   90.00
_cell.angle_gamma   90.00
#
_symmetry.space_group_name_H-M   'P 1'
#
loop_
_entity.id
_entity.type
_entity.pdbx_description
1 polymer ?
#
loop_
_entity_poly.entity_id
_entity_poly.type
_entity_poly.pdbx_seq_one_letter_code
_entity_poly.pdbx_strand_id
1 'polypeptide(L)'
;MASMILVRGLPGSGKSTVAKNLIGFYQHIETDMFWMVDGEYKFDASRLGEAHAWCLSQTRDMLVRGWSPVVSNTFTTVKEIRPYFELAKEFDIVPQVITCQSGFKNVHDVPEATLAKMKARFAWDLSELYHGQVGTEKVC
;
A
#
# COMPACT_ATOMS: atom_id res chain seq x y z
N MET A 1 -15.41 -6.19 -13.90
CA MET A 1 -14.33 -5.19 -13.97
C MET A 1 -13.47 -5.26 -12.71
N ALA A 2 -12.16 -5.18 -12.87
CA ALA A 2 -11.26 -5.12 -11.73
C ALA A 2 -11.38 -3.77 -11.01
N SER A 3 -11.12 -3.78 -9.73
CA SER A 3 -11.00 -2.58 -8.91
C SER A 3 -9.69 -2.63 -8.14
N MET A 4 -9.31 -1.53 -7.51
CA MET A 4 -8.08 -1.46 -6.73
C MET A 4 -8.36 -0.75 -5.42
N ILE A 5 -7.85 -1.34 -4.34
CA ILE A 5 -7.87 -0.71 -3.02
C ILE A 5 -6.44 -0.53 -2.55
N LEU A 6 -6.12 0.68 -2.10
CA LEU A 6 -4.82 0.99 -1.52
C LEU A 6 -5.03 1.23 -0.02
N VAL A 7 -4.43 0.37 0.80
CA VAL A 7 -4.50 0.48 2.26
C VAL A 7 -3.19 1.06 2.75
N ARG A 8 -3.27 2.20 3.42
CA ARG A 8 -2.09 2.92 3.88
C ARG A 8 -2.13 3.17 5.37
N GLY A 9 -0.97 3.40 5.96
CA GLY A 9 -0.87 3.68 7.38
C GLY A 9 0.54 3.45 7.89
N LEU A 10 0.83 4.02 9.04
CA LEU A 10 2.11 3.84 9.71
C LEU A 10 2.28 2.39 10.18
N PRO A 11 3.52 1.93 10.42
CA PRO A 11 3.73 0.62 11.03
C PRO A 11 2.91 0.48 12.31
N GLY A 12 2.21 -0.65 12.46
CA GLY A 12 1.34 -0.89 13.62
C GLY A 12 -0.03 -0.25 13.53
N SER A 13 -0.42 0.34 12.40
CA SER A 13 -1.73 1.00 12.25
C SER A 13 -2.88 0.04 11.94
N GLY A 14 -2.58 -1.24 11.72
CA GLY A 14 -3.61 -2.24 11.41
C GLY A 14 -3.89 -2.43 9.93
N LYS A 15 -3.07 -1.86 9.04
CA LYS A 15 -3.31 -1.92 7.59
C LYS A 15 -3.30 -3.34 7.03
N SER A 16 -2.39 -4.20 7.48
CA SER A 16 -2.36 -5.60 7.02
C SER A 16 -3.60 -6.37 7.46
N THR A 17 -4.11 -6.09 8.66
CA THR A 17 -5.34 -6.70 9.16
C THR A 17 -6.53 -6.28 8.31
N VAL A 18 -6.64 -5.00 7.98
CA VAL A 18 -7.69 -4.49 7.10
C VAL A 18 -7.60 -5.14 5.72
N ALA A 19 -6.40 -5.19 5.14
CA ALA A 19 -6.18 -5.78 3.83
C ALA A 19 -6.59 -7.27 3.80
N LYS A 20 -6.21 -8.02 4.83
CA LYS A 20 -6.55 -9.45 4.93
C LYS A 20 -8.05 -9.70 4.99
N ASN A 21 -8.83 -8.79 5.55
CA ASN A 21 -10.28 -8.91 5.60
C ASN A 21 -10.94 -8.72 4.24
N LEU A 22 -10.21 -8.22 3.25
CA LEU A 22 -10.71 -7.95 1.90
C LEU A 22 -10.37 -9.07 0.91
N ILE A 23 -9.55 -10.05 1.28
CA ILE A 23 -9.03 -11.06 0.34
C ILE A 23 -10.08 -12.03 -0.20
N GLY A 24 -11.29 -12.06 0.31
CA GLY A 24 -12.37 -12.86 -0.28
C GLY A 24 -12.72 -12.41 -1.71
N PHE A 25 -12.49 -11.14 -2.03
CA PHE A 25 -12.81 -10.51 -3.31
C PHE A 25 -11.60 -9.88 -3.99
N TYR A 26 -10.50 -9.72 -3.26
CA TYR A 26 -9.30 -9.01 -3.71
C TYR A 26 -8.06 -9.87 -3.49
N GLN A 27 -7.04 -9.65 -4.31
CA GLN A 27 -5.74 -10.28 -4.13
C GLN A 27 -4.83 -9.31 -3.35
N HIS A 28 -4.35 -9.75 -2.20
CA HIS A 28 -3.53 -8.90 -1.33
C HIS A 28 -2.06 -8.94 -1.71
N ILE A 29 -1.44 -7.77 -1.79
CA ILE A 29 0.00 -7.62 -2.00
C ILE A 29 0.54 -6.50 -1.12
N GLU A 30 1.74 -6.67 -0.59
CA GLU A 30 2.47 -5.62 0.14
C GLU A 30 3.97 -5.77 -0.10
N THR A 31 4.68 -4.64 -0.01
CA THR A 31 6.12 -4.61 -0.27
C THR A 31 6.89 -5.57 0.64
N ASP A 32 6.46 -5.73 1.89
CA ASP A 32 7.12 -6.64 2.83
C ASP A 32 7.15 -8.10 2.38
N MET A 33 6.27 -8.51 1.49
CA MET A 33 6.28 -9.86 0.94
C MET A 33 7.53 -10.15 0.10
N PHE A 34 8.19 -9.11 -0.40
CA PHE A 34 9.44 -9.23 -1.15
C PHE A 34 10.57 -9.84 -0.29
N TRP A 35 10.53 -9.57 1.01
CA TRP A 35 11.57 -10.02 1.94
C TRP A 35 11.44 -11.48 2.37
N MET A 36 10.33 -12.13 2.02
CA MET A 36 10.15 -13.55 2.32
C MET A 36 10.91 -14.39 1.30
N VAL A 37 12.00 -15.02 1.75
CA VAL A 37 12.86 -15.88 0.94
C VAL A 37 12.93 -17.24 1.62
N ASP A 38 12.47 -18.28 0.94
CA ASP A 38 12.45 -19.65 1.46
C ASP A 38 11.82 -19.76 2.87
N GLY A 39 10.74 -19.02 3.10
CA GLY A 39 10.01 -19.02 4.37
C GLY A 39 10.62 -18.15 5.46
N GLU A 40 11.69 -17.43 5.17
CA GLU A 40 12.36 -16.54 6.12
C GLU A 40 12.23 -15.07 5.70
N TYR A 41 12.01 -14.21 6.68
CA TYR A 41 11.98 -12.76 6.45
C TYR A 41 13.41 -12.22 6.44
N LYS A 42 13.85 -11.74 5.27
CA LYS A 42 15.23 -11.27 5.05
C LYS A 42 15.26 -9.82 4.56
N PHE A 43 14.98 -8.90 5.48
CA PHE A 43 14.99 -7.47 5.18
C PHE A 43 16.40 -6.98 4.83
N ASP A 44 16.50 -6.19 3.76
CA ASP A 44 17.75 -5.56 3.34
C ASP A 44 17.45 -4.14 2.86
N ALA A 45 17.82 -3.15 3.70
CA ALA A 45 17.55 -1.74 3.42
C ALA A 45 18.17 -1.25 2.12
N SER A 46 19.28 -1.85 1.68
CA SER A 46 19.92 -1.45 0.41
C SER A 46 19.10 -1.83 -0.82
N ARG A 47 18.08 -2.68 -0.66
CA ARG A 47 17.25 -3.19 -1.74
C ARG A 47 15.80 -2.68 -1.68
N LEU A 48 15.55 -1.60 -0.93
CA LEU A 48 14.19 -1.03 -0.82
C LEU A 48 13.58 -0.65 -2.17
N GLY A 49 14.38 -0.07 -3.06
CA GLY A 49 13.92 0.28 -4.41
C GLY A 49 13.45 -0.94 -5.19
N GLU A 50 14.17 -2.07 -5.08
CA GLU A 50 13.77 -3.32 -5.72
C GLU A 50 12.46 -3.86 -5.15
N ALA A 51 12.30 -3.77 -3.82
CA ALA A 51 11.09 -4.25 -3.16
C ALA A 51 9.86 -3.46 -3.61
N HIS A 52 9.97 -2.14 -3.69
CA HIS A 52 8.88 -1.28 -4.16
C HIS A 52 8.56 -1.53 -5.63
N ALA A 53 9.58 -1.67 -6.47
CA ALA A 53 9.39 -1.99 -7.90
C ALA A 53 8.72 -3.36 -8.08
N TRP A 54 9.11 -4.33 -7.27
CA TRP A 54 8.51 -5.66 -7.28
C TRP A 54 7.02 -5.60 -6.93
N CYS A 55 6.67 -4.86 -5.87
CA CYS A 55 5.28 -4.73 -5.43
C CYS A 55 4.41 -4.10 -6.52
N LEU A 56 4.88 -3.05 -7.16
CA LEU A 56 4.18 -2.39 -8.26
C LEU A 56 4.02 -3.33 -9.45
N SER A 57 5.07 -4.09 -9.79
CA SER A 57 5.05 -5.07 -10.87
C SER A 57 4.05 -6.20 -10.61
N GLN A 58 3.99 -6.70 -9.38
CA GLN A 58 3.02 -7.72 -9.00
C GLN A 58 1.58 -7.18 -9.08
N THR A 59 1.39 -5.93 -8.69
CA THR A 59 0.09 -5.28 -8.79
C THR A 59 -0.36 -5.18 -10.25
N ARG A 60 0.56 -4.80 -11.15
CA ARG A 60 0.30 -4.77 -12.59
C ARG A 60 -0.11 -6.14 -13.11
N ASP A 61 0.63 -7.18 -12.72
CA ASP A 61 0.34 -8.56 -13.16
C ASP A 61 -1.07 -9.00 -12.74
N MET A 62 -1.50 -8.61 -11.53
CA MET A 62 -2.85 -8.88 -11.06
C MET A 62 -3.89 -8.21 -11.95
N LEU A 63 -3.68 -6.94 -12.29
CA LEU A 63 -4.60 -6.19 -13.14
C LEU A 63 -4.66 -6.77 -14.57
N VAL A 64 -3.52 -7.19 -15.12
CA VAL A 64 -3.45 -7.83 -16.43
C VAL A 64 -4.28 -9.12 -16.45
N ARG A 65 -4.30 -9.85 -15.33
CA ARG A 65 -5.10 -11.06 -15.16
C ARG A 65 -6.57 -10.79 -14.89
N GLY A 66 -6.97 -9.53 -14.77
CA GLY A 66 -8.35 -9.17 -14.42
C GLY A 66 -8.67 -9.30 -12.94
N TRP A 67 -7.65 -9.45 -12.09
CA TRP A 67 -7.83 -9.54 -10.65
C TRP A 67 -7.93 -8.15 -10.04
N SER A 68 -8.51 -8.06 -8.85
CA SER A 68 -8.63 -6.80 -8.11
C SER A 68 -7.61 -6.79 -6.98
N PRO A 69 -6.53 -5.99 -7.10
CA PRO A 69 -5.51 -5.95 -6.05
C PRO A 69 -5.96 -5.11 -4.85
N VAL A 70 -5.58 -5.55 -3.65
CA VAL A 70 -5.53 -4.73 -2.46
C VAL A 70 -4.06 -4.61 -2.06
N VAL A 71 -3.54 -3.39 -2.14
CA VAL A 71 -2.12 -3.11 -1.86
C VAL A 71 -2.02 -2.43 -0.51
N SER A 72 -1.31 -3.04 0.43
CA SER A 72 -1.10 -2.46 1.75
C SER A 72 0.37 -2.12 1.96
N ASN A 73 0.66 -0.84 2.04
CA ASN A 73 1.99 -0.30 2.31
C ASN A 73 1.85 0.94 3.19
N THR A 74 2.96 1.47 3.69
CA THR A 74 2.89 2.69 4.49
C THR A 74 2.34 3.86 3.70
N PHE A 75 2.77 4.02 2.44
CA PHE A 75 2.31 5.11 1.57
C PHE A 75 2.26 6.45 2.29
N THR A 76 3.40 6.83 2.90
CA THR A 76 3.44 8.03 3.75
C THR A 76 3.31 9.33 2.97
N THR A 77 3.74 9.34 1.71
CA THR A 77 3.73 10.55 0.87
C THR A 77 2.96 10.33 -0.41
N VAL A 78 2.54 11.44 -1.03
CA VAL A 78 1.92 11.40 -2.36
C VAL A 78 2.85 10.73 -3.37
N LYS A 79 4.15 10.99 -3.29
CA LYS A 79 5.15 10.40 -4.18
C LYS A 79 5.16 8.87 -4.12
N GLU A 80 4.98 8.30 -2.93
CA GLU A 80 5.00 6.85 -2.73
C GLU A 80 3.77 6.17 -3.32
N ILE A 81 2.61 6.80 -3.24
CA ILE A 81 1.35 6.21 -3.68
C ILE A 81 1.02 6.54 -5.14
N ARG A 82 1.56 7.62 -5.69
CA ARG A 82 1.28 8.07 -7.07
C ARG A 82 1.46 6.99 -8.14
N PRO A 83 2.52 6.16 -8.12
CA PRO A 83 2.68 5.11 -9.14
C PRO A 83 1.49 4.16 -9.24
N TYR A 84 0.82 3.90 -8.12
CA TYR A 84 -0.35 3.03 -8.10
C TYR A 84 -1.58 3.70 -8.69
N PHE A 85 -1.72 5.02 -8.50
CA PHE A 85 -2.76 5.80 -9.15
C PHE A 85 -2.54 5.84 -10.67
N GLU A 86 -1.31 6.01 -11.11
CA GLU A 86 -0.97 6.01 -12.53
C GLU A 86 -1.21 4.64 -13.15
N LEU A 87 -0.84 3.58 -12.45
CA LEU A 87 -1.12 2.22 -12.88
C LEU A 87 -2.62 1.96 -13.01
N ALA A 88 -3.40 2.37 -12.02
CA ALA A 88 -4.86 2.23 -12.05
C ALA A 88 -5.46 2.96 -13.25
N LYS A 89 -4.94 4.14 -13.56
CA LYS A 89 -5.40 4.93 -14.70
C LYS A 89 -5.20 4.21 -16.03
N GLU A 90 -4.10 3.48 -16.19
CA GLU A 90 -3.85 2.67 -17.39
C GLU A 90 -4.95 1.63 -17.61
N PHE A 91 -5.61 1.18 -16.56
CA PHE A 91 -6.68 0.18 -16.61
C PHE A 91 -8.07 0.79 -16.40
N ASP A 92 -8.19 2.11 -16.51
CA ASP A 92 -9.44 2.85 -16.31
C ASP A 92 -10.06 2.61 -14.93
N ILE A 93 -9.22 2.52 -13.91
CA ILE A 93 -9.63 2.31 -12.53
C ILE A 93 -9.34 3.56 -11.71
N VAL A 94 -10.31 3.99 -10.89
CA VAL A 94 -10.10 4.99 -9.85
C VAL A 94 -9.91 4.23 -8.54
N PRO A 95 -8.69 4.26 -7.96
CA PRO A 95 -8.45 3.46 -6.75
C PRO A 95 -9.18 4.03 -5.55
N GLN A 96 -9.60 3.14 -4.66
CA GLN A 96 -10.11 3.52 -3.35
C GLN A 96 -8.96 3.49 -2.35
N VAL A 97 -8.91 4.42 -1.43
CA VAL A 97 -7.85 4.52 -0.42
C VAL A 97 -8.45 4.37 0.96
N ILE A 98 -7.88 3.48 1.76
CA ILE A 98 -8.22 3.31 3.17
C ILE A 98 -6.99 3.72 3.98
N THR A 99 -7.12 4.75 4.81
CA THR A 99 -6.05 5.21 5.68
C THR A 99 -6.29 4.68 7.10
N CYS A 100 -5.36 3.87 7.59
CA CYS A 100 -5.46 3.25 8.91
C CYS A 100 -4.75 4.09 9.96
N GLN A 101 -5.41 4.34 11.09
CA GLN A 101 -4.91 5.17 12.18
C GLN A 101 -4.85 4.43 13.52
N SER A 102 -5.09 3.11 13.53
CA SER A 102 -5.08 2.33 14.77
C SER A 102 -3.71 2.35 15.42
N GLY A 103 -3.68 2.35 16.75
CA GLY A 103 -2.45 2.35 17.54
C GLY A 103 -1.99 0.95 17.93
N PHE A 104 -2.04 0.00 17.02
CA PHE A 104 -1.57 -1.36 17.28
C PHE A 104 -0.06 -1.41 17.49
N LYS A 105 0.39 -2.48 18.14
CA LYS A 105 1.80 -2.71 18.37
C LYS A 105 2.58 -2.77 17.05
N ASN A 106 3.76 -2.15 17.03
CA ASN A 106 4.66 -2.19 15.89
C ASN A 106 5.26 -3.60 15.74
N VAL A 107 4.65 -4.41 14.87
CA VAL A 107 5.05 -5.81 14.68
C VAL A 107 6.29 -6.00 13.81
N HIS A 108 6.77 -4.95 13.16
CA HIS A 108 7.95 -4.98 12.30
C HIS A 108 9.19 -4.43 12.98
N ASP A 109 9.12 -4.13 14.27
CA ASP A 109 10.23 -3.57 15.06
C ASP A 109 10.89 -2.36 14.40
N VAL A 110 10.08 -1.48 13.80
CA VAL A 110 10.58 -0.25 13.18
C VAL A 110 11.13 0.67 14.29
N PRO A 111 12.37 1.17 14.16
CA PRO A 111 12.94 2.09 15.14
C PRO A 111 12.05 3.32 15.35
N GLU A 112 11.94 3.79 16.59
CA GLU A 112 11.12 4.96 16.93
C GLU A 112 11.50 6.21 16.12
N ALA A 113 12.79 6.42 15.86
CA ALA A 113 13.25 7.54 15.06
C ALA A 113 12.71 7.48 13.63
N THR A 114 12.68 6.28 13.04
CA THR A 114 12.11 6.05 11.71
C THR A 114 10.60 6.27 11.73
N LEU A 115 9.92 5.77 12.75
CA LEU A 115 8.48 5.95 12.91
C LEU A 115 8.12 7.43 13.06
N ALA A 116 8.90 8.19 13.82
CA ALA A 116 8.69 9.63 13.98
C ALA A 116 8.84 10.38 12.65
N LYS A 117 9.83 10.00 11.83
CA LYS A 117 10.02 10.58 10.50
C LYS A 117 8.83 10.27 9.58
N MET A 118 8.34 9.06 9.63
CA MET A 118 7.17 8.65 8.85
C MET A 118 5.93 9.47 9.25
N LYS A 119 5.70 9.65 10.56
CA LYS A 119 4.60 10.47 11.05
C LYS A 119 4.71 11.92 10.56
N ALA A 120 5.92 12.49 10.61
CA ALA A 120 6.14 13.88 10.22
C ALA A 120 5.86 14.13 8.74
N ARG A 121 6.15 13.15 7.87
CA ARG A 121 5.95 13.31 6.42
C ARG A 121 4.62 12.75 5.92
N PHE A 122 3.78 12.18 6.79
CA PHE A 122 2.56 11.50 6.37
C PHE A 122 1.58 12.47 5.73
N ALA A 123 1.25 12.22 4.47
CA ALA A 123 0.33 13.05 3.70
C ALA A 123 -1.10 12.59 3.94
N TRP A 124 -1.88 13.40 4.66
CA TRP A 124 -3.27 13.10 4.98
C TRP A 124 -4.22 13.44 3.82
N ASP A 125 -3.85 14.44 3.01
CA ASP A 125 -4.66 14.87 1.87
C ASP A 125 -4.08 14.30 0.58
N LEU A 126 -4.84 13.45 -0.08
CA LEU A 126 -4.49 12.83 -1.36
C LEU A 126 -5.35 13.33 -2.52
N SER A 127 -6.12 14.41 -2.31
CA SER A 127 -7.08 14.90 -3.30
C SER A 127 -6.45 15.23 -4.66
N GLU A 128 -5.19 15.67 -4.68
CA GLU A 128 -4.49 15.98 -5.93
C GLU A 128 -4.34 14.79 -6.86
N LEU A 129 -4.35 13.57 -6.33
CA LEU A 129 -4.17 12.35 -7.12
C LEU A 129 -5.41 11.99 -7.92
N TYR A 130 -6.56 12.48 -7.54
CA TYR A 130 -7.81 12.16 -8.21
C TYR A 130 -8.09 13.01 -9.46
N HIS A 131 -7.39 14.13 -9.64
CA HIS A 131 -7.51 15.00 -10.83
C HIS A 131 -8.95 15.28 -11.26
N GLY A 132 -9.82 15.60 -10.29
CA GLY A 132 -11.23 15.86 -10.54
C GLY A 132 -12.11 14.62 -10.66
N GLN A 133 -11.56 13.44 -10.58
CA GLN A 133 -12.33 12.20 -10.53
C GLN A 133 -12.96 12.04 -9.16
N VAL A 134 -14.06 11.28 -9.11
CA VAL A 134 -14.71 10.94 -7.83
C VAL A 134 -14.03 9.68 -7.27
N GLY A 135 -13.20 9.87 -6.26
CA GLY A 135 -12.57 8.78 -5.55
C GLY A 135 -13.11 8.66 -4.14
N THR A 136 -12.81 7.55 -3.48
CA THR A 136 -13.21 7.29 -2.11
C THR A 136 -11.98 7.14 -1.24
N GLU A 137 -11.89 7.99 -0.20
CA GLU A 137 -10.87 7.86 0.83
C GLU A 137 -11.58 7.59 2.16
N LYS A 138 -11.18 6.53 2.84
CA LYS A 138 -11.74 6.14 4.13
C LYS A 138 -10.65 6.09 5.19
N VAL A 139 -11.02 6.45 6.41
CA VAL A 139 -10.14 6.40 7.58
C VAL A 139 -10.64 5.32 8.53
N CYS A 140 -9.76 4.41 8.91
CA CYS A 140 -10.09 3.34 9.84
C CYS A 140 -9.21 3.35 11.10
#